data_e04221acc3c173177ccf5106d8fe62c1
#
_entry.id   e04221acc3c173177ccf5106d8fe62c1
#
_cell.length_a   1.000
_cell.length_b   1.000
_cell.length_c   1.000
_cell.angle_alpha   90.00
_cell.angle_beta   90.00
_cell.angle_gamma   90.00
#
_symmetry.space_group_name_H-M   'P 1'
#
loop_
_entity.id
_entity.type
_entity.pdbx_description
1 polymer ?
#
loop_
_entity_poly.entity_id
_entity_poly.type
_entity_poly.pdbx_seq_one_letter_code
_entity_poly.pdbx_strand_id
1 'polypeptide(L)'
;MVAAGGCAGSGADKGSAAGSAAVAGDDIRGAKLTFVGDDAFAPYRYLETQSDGKQKVVGLDIAIADEMASRLGFSYDFEPQDFAATLASVQSDDKAFTMAMSSNEEREQTYDFTRGYYQPLVGVLTLGGDPVKRVEDLAGKSIACTTGTVQNKFIAKVMPDADIHTYDGGDQCLQEVLAGRIDAYLCDGAEGQSMRDANEGLVLGLLDRSETSDHVGVYRLMAKKGDGFVAALDECIGEMLEDGTIDDCIKQYVGADFMWNGDYSASGTSTAAGK
;
A
#
# COMPACT_ATOMS: atom_id res chain seq x y z
N MET A 1 23.77 -61.59 50.24
CA MET A 1 22.40 -61.89 49.78
C MET A 1 21.78 -60.62 49.23
N VAL A 2 21.54 -60.62 47.95
CA VAL A 2 20.36 -60.05 47.20
C VAL A 2 20.04 -58.57 47.42
N ALA A 3 20.32 -57.73 46.59
CA ALA A 3 19.84 -57.35 45.23
C ALA A 3 18.53 -56.52 45.23
N ALA A 4 18.48 -55.59 44.33
CA ALA A 4 17.41 -54.80 43.74
C ALA A 4 17.46 -53.30 44.14
N GLY A 5 17.68 -52.33 43.33
CA GLY A 5 17.32 -52.13 41.94
C GLY A 5 16.10 -51.18 41.90
N GLY A 6 16.31 -49.90 41.77
CA GLY A 6 15.22 -48.90 41.61
C GLY A 6 15.69 -47.73 40.74
N CYS A 7 15.41 -47.82 39.48
CA CYS A 7 15.59 -46.70 38.54
C CYS A 7 14.50 -45.67 38.74
N ALA A 8 14.86 -44.41 39.03
CA ALA A 8 13.99 -43.28 38.94
C ALA A 8 14.30 -42.55 37.62
N GLY A 9 13.36 -42.61 36.67
CA GLY A 9 13.44 -41.87 35.41
C GLY A 9 13.06 -40.42 35.63
N SER A 10 13.98 -39.53 35.35
CA SER A 10 13.71 -38.09 35.23
C SER A 10 13.10 -37.81 33.89
N GLY A 11 11.81 -37.47 33.87
CA GLY A 11 11.11 -36.94 32.71
C GLY A 11 11.62 -35.54 32.40
N ALA A 12 12.38 -35.41 31.33
CA ALA A 12 12.67 -34.09 30.75
C ALA A 12 11.46 -33.60 29.99
N ASP A 13 10.89 -32.59 30.56
CA ASP A 13 9.84 -31.78 29.91
C ASP A 13 10.46 -31.09 28.70
N LYS A 14 10.13 -31.58 27.49
CA LYS A 14 10.48 -30.91 26.25
C LYS A 14 9.45 -29.82 26.03
N GLY A 15 9.78 -28.60 26.45
CA GLY A 15 9.10 -27.40 25.99
C GLY A 15 9.07 -27.37 24.46
N SER A 16 7.88 -27.55 23.92
CA SER A 16 7.60 -27.37 22.51
C SER A 16 7.76 -25.90 22.19
N ALA A 17 8.90 -25.52 21.64
CA ALA A 17 9.01 -24.28 20.92
C ALA A 17 8.12 -24.44 19.69
N ALA A 18 6.99 -23.72 19.69
CA ALA A 18 6.19 -23.54 18.48
C ALA A 18 7.05 -22.74 17.50
N GLY A 19 7.79 -23.46 16.68
CA GLY A 19 8.44 -22.88 15.52
C GLY A 19 7.35 -22.32 14.61
N SER A 20 7.44 -21.02 14.33
CA SER A 20 6.68 -20.39 13.26
C SER A 20 7.01 -21.13 11.97
N ALA A 21 6.11 -22.02 11.53
CA ALA A 21 6.25 -22.63 10.21
C ALA A 21 6.04 -21.51 9.18
N ALA A 22 7.03 -21.28 8.34
CA ALA A 22 6.86 -20.49 7.14
C ALA A 22 5.67 -21.08 6.37
N VAL A 23 4.80 -20.20 5.86
CA VAL A 23 3.68 -20.63 5.02
C VAL A 23 4.30 -21.20 3.75
N ALA A 24 4.26 -22.50 3.58
CA ALA A 24 4.92 -23.20 2.48
C ALA A 24 3.90 -23.47 1.37
N GLY A 25 4.12 -22.85 0.21
CA GLY A 25 3.43 -23.22 -1.02
C GLY A 25 2.03 -22.58 -1.18
N ASP A 26 1.38 -22.90 -2.25
CA ASP A 26 0.17 -22.30 -2.83
C ASP A 26 -1.11 -22.37 -1.94
N ASP A 27 -1.09 -22.99 -0.78
CA ASP A 27 -2.23 -23.09 0.14
C ASP A 27 -1.96 -22.31 1.44
N ILE A 28 -2.56 -21.10 1.53
CA ILE A 28 -2.53 -20.26 2.73
C ILE A 28 -3.78 -20.41 3.60
N ARG A 29 -4.61 -21.41 3.34
CA ARG A 29 -5.83 -21.68 4.10
C ARG A 29 -5.54 -21.88 5.58
N GLY A 30 -6.26 -21.14 6.43
CA GLY A 30 -6.08 -21.13 7.88
C GLY A 30 -4.84 -20.35 8.36
N ALA A 31 -4.06 -19.75 7.46
CA ALA A 31 -2.98 -18.86 7.86
C ALA A 31 -3.54 -17.61 8.57
N LYS A 32 -2.72 -17.04 9.46
CA LYS A 32 -2.97 -15.73 10.05
C LYS A 32 -1.85 -14.80 9.61
N LEU A 33 -2.19 -13.79 8.79
CA LEU A 33 -1.28 -12.79 8.26
C LEU A 33 -1.43 -11.47 9.02
N THR A 34 -0.54 -10.53 8.75
CA THR A 34 -0.59 -9.16 9.28
C THR A 34 -0.60 -8.19 8.12
N PHE A 35 -1.66 -7.39 8.00
CA PHE A 35 -1.72 -6.28 7.06
C PHE A 35 -1.21 -5.02 7.76
N VAL A 36 -0.07 -4.50 7.36
CA VAL A 36 0.54 -3.29 7.92
C VAL A 36 0.38 -2.11 6.97
N GLY A 37 0.10 -0.93 7.49
CA GLY A 37 -0.06 0.28 6.68
C GLY A 37 -0.63 1.46 7.45
N ASP A 38 -0.62 2.62 6.81
CA ASP A 38 -1.21 3.84 7.33
C ASP A 38 -2.74 3.76 7.29
N ASP A 39 -3.42 4.11 8.36
CA ASP A 39 -4.88 4.18 8.48
C ASP A 39 -5.46 5.60 8.28
N ALA A 40 -4.63 6.53 7.85
CA ALA A 40 -5.00 7.89 7.41
C ALA A 40 -4.86 8.10 5.89
N PHE A 41 -4.79 7.02 5.12
CA PHE A 41 -4.60 7.03 3.66
C PHE A 41 -5.91 6.76 2.90
N ALA A 42 -6.88 7.68 2.99
CA ALA A 42 -8.14 7.58 2.24
C ALA A 42 -7.90 7.85 0.73
N PRO A 43 -8.58 7.14 -0.17
CA PRO A 43 -9.66 6.16 0.04
C PRO A 43 -9.19 4.70 0.14
N TYR A 44 -7.91 4.45 0.27
CA TYR A 44 -7.31 3.11 0.29
C TYR A 44 -7.46 2.41 1.66
N ARG A 45 -7.08 3.11 2.73
CA ARG A 45 -7.20 2.66 4.13
C ARG A 45 -7.48 3.88 5.02
N TYR A 46 -8.62 3.89 5.69
CA TYR A 46 -8.97 5.00 6.59
C TYR A 46 -9.95 4.54 7.66
N LEU A 47 -10.01 5.31 8.75
CA LEU A 47 -10.91 5.05 9.86
C LEU A 47 -12.32 5.56 9.55
N GLU A 48 -13.31 4.67 9.64
CA GLU A 48 -14.73 5.02 9.56
C GLU A 48 -15.42 4.72 10.89
N THR A 49 -16.24 5.67 11.35
CA THR A 49 -17.04 5.47 12.56
C THR A 49 -18.29 4.68 12.22
N GLN A 50 -18.40 3.49 12.79
CA GLN A 50 -19.55 2.60 12.60
C GLN A 50 -20.77 3.06 13.40
N SER A 51 -21.94 2.53 13.13
CA SER A 51 -23.21 2.88 13.79
C SER A 51 -23.21 2.61 15.30
N ASP A 52 -22.33 1.73 15.80
CA ASP A 52 -22.14 1.43 17.22
C ASP A 52 -21.10 2.36 17.89
N GLY A 53 -20.58 3.34 17.18
CA GLY A 53 -19.58 4.30 17.63
C GLY A 53 -18.14 3.80 17.62
N LYS A 54 -17.89 2.56 17.18
CA LYS A 54 -16.53 2.04 17.04
C LYS A 54 -15.91 2.48 15.72
N GLN A 55 -14.59 2.57 15.73
CA GLN A 55 -13.82 2.81 14.51
C GLN A 55 -13.44 1.50 13.84
N LYS A 56 -13.58 1.44 12.52
CA LYS A 56 -13.12 0.34 11.70
C LYS A 56 -12.28 0.91 10.55
N VAL A 57 -11.17 0.26 10.25
CA VAL A 57 -10.42 0.58 9.03
C VAL A 57 -11.19 0.02 7.83
N VAL A 58 -11.41 0.86 6.85
CA VAL A 58 -12.12 0.56 5.59
C VAL A 58 -11.35 1.15 4.42
N GLY A 59 -11.80 0.90 3.20
CA GLY A 59 -11.22 1.46 1.98
C GLY A 59 -10.94 0.40 0.93
N LEU A 60 -10.39 0.82 -0.21
CA LEU A 60 -10.14 -0.05 -1.36
C LEU A 60 -9.27 -1.26 -0.98
N ASP A 61 -8.14 -1.02 -0.32
CA ASP A 61 -7.20 -2.08 0.03
C ASP A 61 -7.78 -3.07 1.03
N ILE A 62 -8.56 -2.57 1.99
CA ILE A 62 -9.24 -3.41 2.98
C ILE A 62 -10.30 -4.28 2.31
N ALA A 63 -11.09 -3.72 1.38
CA ALA A 63 -12.10 -4.48 0.65
C ALA A 63 -11.47 -5.59 -0.21
N ILE A 64 -10.36 -5.31 -0.89
CA ILE A 64 -9.62 -6.31 -1.66
C ILE A 64 -9.02 -7.38 -0.74
N ALA A 65 -8.43 -6.99 0.40
CA ALA A 65 -7.85 -7.93 1.37
C ALA A 65 -8.92 -8.82 2.02
N ASP A 66 -10.08 -8.26 2.37
CA ASP A 66 -11.22 -9.01 2.91
C ASP A 66 -11.73 -10.06 1.89
N GLU A 67 -11.82 -9.70 0.62
CA GLU A 67 -12.23 -10.63 -0.45
C GLU A 67 -11.19 -11.73 -0.69
N MET A 68 -9.90 -11.39 -0.75
CA MET A 68 -8.83 -12.40 -0.83
C MET A 68 -8.86 -13.36 0.37
N ALA A 69 -9.04 -12.83 1.58
CA ALA A 69 -9.15 -13.64 2.80
C ALA A 69 -10.36 -14.61 2.74
N SER A 70 -11.49 -14.13 2.21
CA SER A 70 -12.70 -14.94 2.00
C SER A 70 -12.47 -16.06 0.98
N ARG A 71 -11.88 -15.76 -0.18
CA ARG A 71 -11.65 -16.74 -1.26
C ARG A 71 -10.63 -17.80 -0.87
N LEU A 72 -9.53 -17.38 -0.27
CA LEU A 72 -8.40 -18.26 0.06
C LEU A 72 -8.49 -18.89 1.45
N GLY A 73 -9.38 -18.40 2.31
CA GLY A 73 -9.62 -18.97 3.64
C GLY A 73 -8.51 -18.65 4.65
N PHE A 74 -7.80 -17.55 4.51
CA PHE A 74 -6.89 -17.02 5.53
C PHE A 74 -7.57 -15.94 6.38
N SER A 75 -6.91 -15.47 7.42
CA SER A 75 -7.32 -14.31 8.22
C SER A 75 -6.15 -13.34 8.34
N TYR A 76 -6.46 -12.08 8.61
CA TYR A 76 -5.42 -11.09 8.91
C TYR A 76 -5.87 -10.14 10.02
N ASP A 77 -4.87 -9.58 10.74
CA ASP A 77 -5.05 -8.41 11.59
C ASP A 77 -4.48 -7.20 10.85
N PHE A 78 -5.16 -6.05 10.94
CA PHE A 78 -4.62 -4.79 10.44
C PHE A 78 -3.87 -4.08 11.56
N GLU A 79 -2.60 -3.71 11.31
CA GLU A 79 -1.75 -2.97 12.23
C GLU A 79 -1.40 -1.60 11.63
N PRO A 80 -1.93 -0.48 12.20
CA PRO A 80 -1.66 0.86 11.70
C PRO A 80 -0.20 1.25 11.96
N GLN A 81 0.48 1.73 10.91
CA GLN A 81 1.88 2.14 10.94
C GLN A 81 2.11 3.26 9.93
N ASP A 82 3.06 4.16 10.20
CA ASP A 82 3.55 5.08 9.18
C ASP A 82 4.25 4.35 8.02
N PHE A 83 4.50 5.06 6.93
CA PHE A 83 5.05 4.47 5.72
C PHE A 83 6.44 3.83 5.92
N ALA A 84 7.32 4.46 6.69
CA ALA A 84 8.67 3.94 6.94
C ALA A 84 8.64 2.70 7.84
N ALA A 85 7.81 2.70 8.88
CA ALA A 85 7.59 1.55 9.74
C ALA A 85 6.94 0.38 8.98
N THR A 86 5.99 0.66 8.08
CA THR A 86 5.38 -0.34 7.19
C THR A 86 6.44 -1.07 6.35
N LEU A 87 7.36 -0.36 5.71
CA LEU A 87 8.44 -0.98 4.94
C LEU A 87 9.34 -1.87 5.81
N ALA A 88 9.69 -1.41 7.03
CA ALA A 88 10.51 -2.18 7.96
C ALA A 88 9.80 -3.44 8.46
N SER A 89 8.51 -3.35 8.78
CA SER A 89 7.70 -4.49 9.24
C SER A 89 7.59 -5.55 8.16
N VAL A 90 7.25 -5.17 6.91
CA VAL A 90 7.18 -6.11 5.79
C VAL A 90 8.55 -6.78 5.51
N GLN A 91 9.65 -6.05 5.71
CA GLN A 91 10.98 -6.64 5.53
C GLN A 91 11.35 -7.67 6.61
N SER A 92 10.87 -7.49 7.83
CA SER A 92 11.29 -8.28 8.99
C SER A 92 10.35 -9.43 9.37
N ASP A 93 9.08 -9.39 8.97
CA ASP A 93 8.05 -10.36 9.33
C ASP A 93 7.62 -11.17 8.10
N ASP A 94 7.77 -12.48 8.13
CA ASP A 94 7.40 -13.44 7.07
C ASP A 94 5.87 -13.61 6.91
N LYS A 95 5.07 -12.89 7.70
CA LYS A 95 3.60 -12.90 7.64
C LYS A 95 3.02 -11.53 7.33
N ALA A 96 3.87 -10.51 7.26
CA ALA A 96 3.43 -9.16 6.99
C ALA A 96 3.28 -8.90 5.50
N PHE A 97 2.21 -8.23 5.14
CA PHE A 97 2.03 -7.68 3.81
C PHE A 97 1.48 -6.25 3.90
N THR A 98 1.65 -5.51 2.83
CA THR A 98 1.03 -4.20 2.65
C THR A 98 0.50 -4.05 1.22
N MET A 99 -0.34 -3.05 1.00
CA MET A 99 -0.97 -2.78 -0.29
C MET A 99 -0.75 -1.33 -0.71
N ALA A 100 -1.23 -0.93 -1.89
CA ALA A 100 -0.98 0.37 -2.52
C ALA A 100 0.53 0.67 -2.73
N MET A 101 1.28 -0.35 -3.10
CA MET A 101 2.73 -0.24 -3.29
C MET A 101 3.11 -0.36 -4.76
N SER A 102 3.71 0.70 -5.33
CA SER A 102 4.37 0.59 -6.64
C SER A 102 5.71 -0.12 -6.51
N SER A 103 5.98 -1.07 -7.40
CA SER A 103 7.30 -1.69 -7.49
C SER A 103 8.31 -0.76 -8.17
N ASN A 104 9.58 -0.95 -7.89
CA ASN A 104 10.73 -0.39 -8.58
C ASN A 104 11.94 -1.30 -8.35
N GLU A 105 13.02 -1.11 -9.14
CA GLU A 105 14.22 -1.97 -9.08
C GLU A 105 14.81 -2.11 -7.66
N GLU A 106 14.81 -1.04 -6.87
CA GLU A 106 15.31 -1.05 -5.49
C GLU A 106 14.43 -1.93 -4.59
N ARG A 107 13.11 -1.75 -4.65
CA ARG A 107 12.15 -2.51 -3.85
C ARG A 107 12.11 -3.99 -4.22
N GLU A 108 12.22 -4.32 -5.50
CA GLU A 108 12.22 -5.69 -6.00
C GLU A 108 13.45 -6.51 -5.56
N GLN A 109 14.51 -5.87 -5.08
CA GLN A 109 15.63 -6.57 -4.44
C GLN A 109 15.27 -7.12 -3.05
N THR A 110 14.35 -6.46 -2.34
CA THR A 110 14.01 -6.74 -0.95
C THR A 110 12.64 -7.37 -0.76
N TYR A 111 11.71 -7.09 -1.67
CA TYR A 111 10.30 -7.48 -1.56
C TYR A 111 9.86 -8.25 -2.79
N ASP A 112 8.85 -9.09 -2.63
CA ASP A 112 8.05 -9.66 -3.71
C ASP A 112 6.71 -8.91 -3.83
N PHE A 113 6.21 -8.86 -5.06
CA PHE A 113 5.00 -8.13 -5.41
C PHE A 113 4.03 -9.04 -6.18
N THR A 114 2.74 -8.82 -5.97
CA THR A 114 1.72 -9.36 -6.85
C THR A 114 1.67 -8.59 -8.17
N ARG A 115 0.84 -9.04 -9.10
CA ARG A 115 0.38 -8.20 -10.23
C ARG A 115 -0.28 -6.93 -9.72
N GLY A 116 -0.38 -5.91 -10.58
CA GLY A 116 -1.06 -4.66 -10.25
C GLY A 116 -2.57 -4.85 -10.16
N TYR A 117 -3.21 -4.14 -9.24
CA TYR A 117 -4.66 -4.10 -9.11
C TYR A 117 -5.26 -2.71 -9.33
N TYR A 118 -4.45 -1.66 -9.32
CA TYR A 118 -4.88 -0.28 -9.53
C TYR A 118 -3.74 0.60 -10.08
N GLN A 119 -4.07 1.53 -10.98
CA GLN A 119 -3.11 2.52 -11.49
C GLN A 119 -3.44 3.90 -10.90
N PRO A 120 -2.65 4.39 -9.94
CA PRO A 120 -2.88 5.72 -9.36
C PRO A 120 -2.57 6.83 -10.36
N LEU A 121 -3.23 7.97 -10.18
CA LEU A 121 -2.85 9.25 -10.76
C LEU A 121 -1.97 10.01 -9.77
N VAL A 122 -1.14 10.91 -10.27
CA VAL A 122 -0.37 11.82 -9.40
C VAL A 122 -1.15 13.11 -9.24
N GLY A 123 -1.47 13.44 -7.99
CA GLY A 123 -2.18 14.64 -7.61
C GLY A 123 -1.25 15.72 -7.08
N VAL A 124 -1.69 16.97 -7.22
CA VAL A 124 -1.08 18.13 -6.60
C VAL A 124 -2.17 18.91 -5.88
N LEU A 125 -2.09 18.97 -4.57
CA LEU A 125 -2.95 19.79 -3.72
C LEU A 125 -2.32 21.16 -3.48
N THR A 126 -3.11 22.22 -3.65
CA THR A 126 -2.74 23.61 -3.34
C THR A 126 -3.86 24.30 -2.58
N LEU A 127 -3.54 25.33 -1.80
CA LEU A 127 -4.53 26.18 -1.15
C LEU A 127 -4.95 27.31 -2.11
N GLY A 128 -6.06 27.09 -2.82
CA GLY A 128 -6.53 28.04 -3.86
C GLY A 128 -5.70 28.00 -5.15
N GLY A 129 -6.00 28.93 -6.05
CA GLY A 129 -5.35 29.05 -7.35
C GLY A 129 -5.92 28.13 -8.43
N ASP A 130 -5.23 28.04 -9.57
CA ASP A 130 -5.58 27.13 -10.65
C ASP A 130 -5.01 25.72 -10.39
N PRO A 131 -5.71 24.66 -10.84
CA PRO A 131 -5.20 23.29 -10.69
C PRO A 131 -3.86 23.09 -11.41
N VAL A 132 -2.86 22.58 -10.72
CA VAL A 132 -1.57 22.19 -11.29
C VAL A 132 -1.73 20.94 -12.15
N LYS A 133 -1.39 21.00 -13.43
CA LYS A 133 -1.58 19.90 -14.39
C LYS A 133 -0.28 19.40 -15.00
N ARG A 134 0.77 20.20 -14.90
CA ARG A 134 2.09 19.92 -15.46
C ARG A 134 3.15 20.05 -14.38
N VAL A 135 4.21 19.27 -14.49
CA VAL A 135 5.36 19.37 -13.58
C VAL A 135 5.99 20.77 -13.61
N GLU A 136 6.04 21.39 -14.79
CA GLU A 136 6.57 22.74 -14.96
C GLU A 136 5.83 23.82 -14.16
N ASP A 137 4.52 23.61 -13.86
CA ASP A 137 3.69 24.52 -13.05
C ASP A 137 4.11 24.54 -11.56
N LEU A 138 4.96 23.60 -11.14
CA LEU A 138 5.54 23.53 -9.81
C LEU A 138 6.84 24.37 -9.68
N ALA A 139 7.33 24.97 -10.76
CA ALA A 139 8.55 25.76 -10.73
C ALA A 139 8.47 26.91 -9.72
N GLY A 140 9.44 26.98 -8.81
CA GLY A 140 9.55 28.02 -7.78
C GLY A 140 8.57 27.86 -6.61
N LYS A 141 7.84 26.76 -6.53
CA LYS A 141 6.97 26.40 -5.40
C LYS A 141 7.73 25.52 -4.41
N SER A 142 7.39 25.66 -3.13
CA SER A 142 7.75 24.69 -2.11
C SER A 142 6.80 23.48 -2.20
N ILE A 143 7.35 22.26 -2.18
CA ILE A 143 6.61 21.03 -2.46
C ILE A 143 6.74 20.07 -1.27
N ALA A 144 5.62 19.71 -0.65
CA ALA A 144 5.57 18.64 0.35
C ALA A 144 5.45 17.27 -0.34
N CYS A 145 6.10 16.26 0.24
CA CYS A 145 5.97 14.85 -0.13
C CYS A 145 6.05 13.97 1.11
N THR A 146 5.39 12.82 1.09
CA THR A 146 5.66 11.77 2.09
C THR A 146 7.01 11.12 1.80
N THR A 147 7.86 11.02 2.81
CA THR A 147 9.24 10.53 2.71
C THR A 147 9.29 9.12 2.09
N GLY A 148 10.14 8.94 1.08
CA GLY A 148 10.41 7.62 0.49
C GLY A 148 9.34 7.08 -0.45
N THR A 149 8.25 7.82 -0.69
CA THR A 149 7.22 7.46 -1.66
C THR A 149 7.74 7.55 -3.10
N VAL A 150 7.02 6.94 -4.03
CA VAL A 150 7.34 7.06 -5.47
C VAL A 150 7.14 8.49 -5.97
N GLN A 151 6.18 9.23 -5.42
CA GLN A 151 5.96 10.66 -5.72
C GLN A 151 7.16 11.51 -5.28
N ASN A 152 7.71 11.25 -4.09
CA ASN A 152 8.92 11.93 -3.61
C ASN A 152 10.12 11.64 -4.51
N LYS A 153 10.33 10.38 -4.89
CA LYS A 153 11.41 9.99 -5.82
C LYS A 153 11.21 10.57 -7.22
N PHE A 154 9.97 10.63 -7.69
CA PHE A 154 9.60 11.21 -8.98
C PHE A 154 9.98 12.68 -9.05
N ILE A 155 9.48 13.52 -8.13
CA ILE A 155 9.71 14.95 -8.18
C ILE A 155 11.21 15.29 -8.01
N ALA A 156 11.91 14.59 -7.13
CA ALA A 156 13.35 14.78 -6.93
C ALA A 156 14.17 14.44 -8.19
N LYS A 157 13.68 13.50 -9.01
CA LYS A 157 14.33 13.11 -10.27
C LYS A 157 14.06 14.10 -11.41
N VAL A 158 12.81 14.55 -11.56
CA VAL A 158 12.41 15.41 -12.70
C VAL A 158 12.64 16.89 -12.43
N MET A 159 12.71 17.30 -11.15
CA MET A 159 12.98 18.66 -10.71
C MET A 159 14.06 18.65 -9.61
N PRO A 160 15.34 18.38 -9.94
CA PRO A 160 16.38 18.20 -8.92
C PRO A 160 16.69 19.47 -8.10
N ASP A 161 16.33 20.65 -8.62
CA ASP A 161 16.53 21.93 -7.95
C ASP A 161 15.24 22.44 -7.25
N ALA A 162 14.18 21.62 -7.15
CA ALA A 162 12.95 22.01 -6.48
C ALA A 162 13.10 22.08 -4.96
N ASP A 163 12.35 22.98 -4.33
CA ASP A 163 12.29 23.12 -2.87
C ASP A 163 11.36 22.04 -2.29
N ILE A 164 11.94 20.86 -2.02
CA ILE A 164 11.18 19.67 -1.58
C ILE A 164 11.31 19.49 -0.07
N HIS A 165 10.18 19.44 0.60
CA HIS A 165 10.04 19.15 2.03
C HIS A 165 9.38 17.79 2.22
N THR A 166 9.99 16.92 3.04
CA THR A 166 9.46 15.58 3.27
C THR A 166 8.94 15.41 4.70
N TYR A 167 7.84 14.69 4.83
CA TYR A 167 7.12 14.42 6.08
C TYR A 167 6.85 12.91 6.22
N ASP A 168 6.47 12.46 7.43
CA ASP A 168 6.25 11.04 7.69
C ASP A 168 4.93 10.52 7.11
N GLY A 169 3.93 11.40 6.91
CA GLY A 169 2.61 11.04 6.37
C GLY A 169 1.96 12.16 5.56
N GLY A 170 0.93 11.80 4.79
CA GLY A 170 0.18 12.71 3.94
C GLY A 170 -0.63 13.74 4.73
N ASP A 171 -1.10 13.38 5.92
CA ASP A 171 -1.78 14.29 6.84
C ASP A 171 -0.91 15.46 7.28
N GLN A 172 0.38 15.22 7.52
CA GLN A 172 1.35 16.27 7.86
C GLN A 172 1.60 17.18 6.65
N CYS A 173 1.77 16.61 5.45
CA CYS A 173 1.89 17.39 4.23
C CYS A 173 0.67 18.30 4.02
N LEU A 174 -0.54 17.77 4.22
CA LEU A 174 -1.79 18.51 4.14
C LEU A 174 -1.83 19.68 5.13
N GLN A 175 -1.43 19.47 6.38
CA GLN A 175 -1.43 20.52 7.40
C GLN A 175 -0.46 21.66 7.06
N GLU A 176 0.67 21.38 6.42
CA GLU A 176 1.61 22.39 5.96
C GLU A 176 1.02 23.26 4.84
N VAL A 177 0.30 22.63 3.89
CA VAL A 177 -0.40 23.34 2.80
C VAL A 177 -1.54 24.20 3.36
N LEU A 178 -2.39 23.64 4.23
CA LEU A 178 -3.50 24.37 4.86
C LEU A 178 -3.02 25.56 5.68
N ALA A 179 -1.86 25.46 6.31
CA ALA A 179 -1.24 26.52 7.08
C ALA A 179 -0.53 27.56 6.19
N GLY A 180 -0.46 27.37 4.88
CA GLY A 180 0.24 28.25 3.94
C GLY A 180 1.75 28.28 4.12
N ARG A 181 2.35 27.24 4.74
CA ARG A 181 3.81 27.12 4.90
C ARG A 181 4.48 26.44 3.72
N ILE A 182 3.74 25.61 3.01
CA ILE A 182 4.15 24.93 1.78
C ILE A 182 3.10 25.23 0.69
N ASP A 183 3.57 25.46 -0.55
CA ASP A 183 2.71 25.87 -1.67
C ASP A 183 1.91 24.69 -2.23
N ALA A 184 2.47 23.49 -2.26
CA ALA A 184 1.87 22.33 -2.90
C ALA A 184 2.21 21.02 -2.19
N TYR A 185 1.25 20.07 -2.14
CA TYR A 185 1.49 18.69 -1.74
C TYR A 185 1.37 17.77 -2.95
N LEU A 186 2.46 17.10 -3.31
CA LEU A 186 2.49 16.09 -4.37
C LEU A 186 2.11 14.72 -3.77
N CYS A 187 0.92 14.25 -4.12
CA CYS A 187 0.25 13.11 -3.51
C CYS A 187 -0.25 12.07 -4.53
N ASP A 188 -0.89 11.03 -4.05
CA ASP A 188 -1.79 10.23 -4.86
C ASP A 188 -3.04 11.03 -5.23
N GLY A 189 -3.55 10.86 -6.47
CA GLY A 189 -4.67 11.64 -6.96
C GLY A 189 -5.98 11.39 -6.22
N ALA A 190 -6.26 10.14 -5.84
CA ALA A 190 -7.47 9.80 -5.10
C ALA A 190 -7.38 10.21 -3.63
N GLU A 191 -6.18 10.09 -3.02
CA GLU A 191 -5.89 10.66 -1.70
C GLU A 191 -6.14 12.18 -1.72
N GLY A 192 -5.54 12.86 -2.70
CA GLY A 192 -5.73 14.30 -2.88
C GLY A 192 -7.20 14.69 -3.08
N GLN A 193 -7.99 13.88 -3.78
CA GLN A 193 -9.43 14.10 -3.90
C GLN A 193 -10.13 14.00 -2.54
N SER A 194 -9.84 12.95 -1.78
CA SER A 194 -10.42 12.77 -0.45
C SER A 194 -10.08 13.93 0.49
N MET A 195 -8.84 14.41 0.44
CA MET A 195 -8.40 15.57 1.24
C MET A 195 -9.08 16.86 0.80
N ARG A 196 -9.20 17.12 -0.52
CA ARG A 196 -9.90 18.29 -1.07
C ARG A 196 -11.37 18.30 -0.66
N ASP A 197 -12.04 17.15 -0.73
CA ASP A 197 -13.47 17.06 -0.43
C ASP A 197 -13.75 17.26 1.07
N ALA A 198 -12.78 16.98 1.93
CA ALA A 198 -12.85 17.19 3.37
C ALA A 198 -12.42 18.59 3.82
N ASN A 199 -11.75 19.39 2.97
CA ASN A 199 -11.16 20.67 3.37
C ASN A 199 -11.49 21.78 2.37
N GLU A 200 -12.24 22.78 2.81
CA GLU A 200 -12.61 23.93 1.99
C GLU A 200 -11.36 24.72 1.54
N GLY A 201 -11.37 25.20 0.31
CA GLY A 201 -10.30 26.04 -0.25
C GLY A 201 -9.15 25.27 -0.89
N LEU A 202 -9.09 23.94 -0.73
CA LEU A 202 -8.12 23.13 -1.46
C LEU A 202 -8.50 22.97 -2.94
N VAL A 203 -7.49 22.97 -3.78
CA VAL A 203 -7.59 22.70 -5.21
C VAL A 203 -6.73 21.50 -5.54
N LEU A 204 -7.31 20.50 -6.21
CA LEU A 204 -6.60 19.35 -6.73
C LEU A 204 -6.34 19.52 -8.23
N GLY A 205 -5.08 19.45 -8.61
CA GLY A 205 -4.66 19.22 -9.99
C GLY A 205 -4.21 17.76 -10.15
N LEU A 206 -4.43 17.19 -11.33
CA LEU A 206 -3.89 15.88 -11.69
C LEU A 206 -2.83 16.10 -12.78
N LEU A 207 -1.62 15.62 -12.52
CA LEU A 207 -0.53 15.72 -13.49
C LEU A 207 -0.80 14.84 -14.71
N ASP A 208 -0.35 15.28 -15.87
CA ASP A 208 -0.48 14.53 -17.12
C ASP A 208 0.23 13.16 -16.97
N ARG A 209 -0.46 12.09 -17.39
CA ARG A 209 0.10 10.72 -17.35
C ARG A 209 1.39 10.57 -18.15
N SER A 210 1.55 11.35 -19.22
CA SER A 210 2.79 11.32 -20.02
C SER A 210 4.02 11.80 -19.26
N GLU A 211 3.84 12.54 -18.15
CA GLU A 211 4.92 13.01 -17.30
C GLU A 211 5.18 12.08 -16.09
N THR A 212 4.21 11.22 -15.76
CA THR A 212 4.22 10.44 -14.51
C THR A 212 4.34 8.93 -14.71
N SER A 213 3.89 8.39 -15.86
CA SER A 213 3.75 6.95 -16.10
C SER A 213 5.06 6.16 -15.99
N ASP A 214 6.18 6.76 -16.37
CA ASP A 214 7.50 6.11 -16.28
C ASP A 214 8.09 6.12 -14.85
N HIS A 215 7.40 6.76 -13.91
CA HIS A 215 7.89 6.99 -12.55
C HIS A 215 6.97 6.43 -11.46
N VAL A 216 5.67 6.46 -11.70
CA VAL A 216 4.67 6.01 -10.73
C VAL A 216 3.94 4.79 -11.32
N GLY A 217 4.31 3.62 -10.84
CA GLY A 217 3.77 2.36 -11.31
C GLY A 217 2.41 2.02 -10.68
N VAL A 218 1.83 0.91 -11.15
CA VAL A 218 0.59 0.33 -10.61
C VAL A 218 0.74 -0.04 -9.13
N TYR A 219 -0.35 0.03 -8.39
CA TYR A 219 -0.42 -0.47 -7.03
C TYR A 219 -0.53 -1.98 -7.00
N ARG A 220 0.23 -2.58 -6.10
CA ARG A 220 0.41 -4.01 -5.89
C ARG A 220 0.35 -4.31 -4.39
N LEU A 221 0.06 -5.54 -4.04
CA LEU A 221 0.41 -6.07 -2.73
C LEU A 221 1.91 -6.35 -2.69
N MET A 222 2.53 -6.05 -1.57
CA MET A 222 3.96 -6.24 -1.32
C MET A 222 4.15 -7.04 -0.04
N ALA A 223 5.03 -8.03 -0.09
CA ALA A 223 5.48 -8.81 1.05
C ALA A 223 7.00 -8.98 1.02
N LYS A 224 7.56 -9.59 2.06
CA LYS A 224 8.99 -9.90 2.12
C LYS A 224 9.41 -10.81 0.98
N LYS A 225 10.62 -10.62 0.49
CA LYS A 225 11.20 -11.46 -0.56
C LYS A 225 11.27 -12.91 -0.17
N GLY A 226 10.68 -13.77 -1.01
CA GLY A 226 10.66 -15.22 -0.81
C GLY A 226 9.50 -15.75 0.04
N ASP A 227 8.55 -14.88 0.43
CA ASP A 227 7.35 -15.33 1.14
C ASP A 227 6.44 -16.16 0.23
N GLY A 228 6.16 -17.39 0.66
CA GLY A 228 5.43 -18.36 -0.15
C GLY A 228 3.96 -18.00 -0.41
N PHE A 229 3.36 -17.10 0.38
CA PHE A 229 1.96 -16.74 0.23
C PHE A 229 1.69 -15.72 -0.91
N VAL A 230 2.72 -15.01 -1.39
CA VAL A 230 2.56 -13.97 -2.43
C VAL A 230 1.98 -14.54 -3.72
N ALA A 231 2.39 -15.76 -4.10
CA ALA A 231 1.91 -16.41 -5.31
C ALA A 231 0.39 -16.67 -5.27
N ALA A 232 -0.13 -17.16 -4.13
CA ALA A 232 -1.56 -17.41 -3.95
C ALA A 232 -2.37 -16.11 -3.97
N LEU A 233 -1.85 -15.03 -3.37
CA LEU A 233 -2.49 -13.71 -3.41
C LEU A 233 -2.45 -13.11 -4.83
N ASP A 234 -1.36 -13.32 -5.57
CA ASP A 234 -1.24 -12.87 -6.96
C ASP A 234 -2.27 -13.53 -7.86
N GLU A 235 -2.44 -14.85 -7.74
CA GLU A 235 -3.43 -15.60 -8.51
C GLU A 235 -4.87 -15.12 -8.18
N CYS A 236 -5.17 -14.95 -6.90
CA CYS A 236 -6.46 -14.44 -6.43
C CYS A 236 -6.76 -13.02 -6.95
N ILE A 237 -5.78 -12.11 -6.94
CA ILE A 237 -5.93 -10.77 -7.54
C ILE A 237 -6.22 -10.90 -9.04
N GLY A 238 -5.58 -11.85 -9.74
CA GLY A 238 -5.87 -12.13 -11.14
C GLY A 238 -7.31 -12.53 -11.39
N GLU A 239 -7.85 -13.44 -10.60
CA GLU A 239 -9.26 -13.85 -10.67
C GLU A 239 -10.20 -12.68 -10.38
N MET A 240 -9.87 -11.85 -9.37
CA MET A 240 -10.67 -10.67 -9.00
C MET A 240 -10.66 -9.56 -10.06
N LEU A 241 -9.59 -9.47 -10.86
CA LEU A 241 -9.54 -8.59 -12.04
C LEU A 241 -10.42 -9.13 -13.18
N GLU A 242 -10.37 -10.45 -13.42
CA GLU A 242 -11.13 -11.10 -14.50
C GLU A 242 -12.64 -11.10 -14.25
N ASP A 243 -13.08 -11.28 -13.01
CA ASP A 243 -14.50 -11.34 -12.66
C ASP A 243 -15.12 -9.95 -12.33
N GLY A 244 -14.32 -8.89 -12.34
CA GLY A 244 -14.75 -7.50 -12.12
C GLY A 244 -14.85 -7.07 -10.66
N THR A 245 -14.48 -7.92 -9.71
CA THR A 245 -14.51 -7.60 -8.27
C THR A 245 -13.64 -6.38 -7.93
N ILE A 246 -12.44 -6.30 -8.51
CA ILE A 246 -11.55 -5.13 -8.33
C ILE A 246 -12.20 -3.85 -8.86
N ASP A 247 -12.81 -3.90 -10.03
CA ASP A 247 -13.51 -2.75 -10.63
C ASP A 247 -14.67 -2.25 -9.74
N ASP A 248 -15.42 -3.17 -9.15
CA ASP A 248 -16.51 -2.82 -8.23
C ASP A 248 -15.97 -2.18 -6.94
N CYS A 249 -14.86 -2.69 -6.39
CA CYS A 249 -14.17 -2.08 -5.25
C CYS A 249 -13.66 -0.66 -5.60
N ILE A 250 -13.04 -0.47 -6.77
CA ILE A 250 -12.57 0.85 -7.22
C ILE A 250 -13.75 1.82 -7.34
N LYS A 251 -14.85 1.42 -7.97
CA LYS A 251 -16.06 2.26 -8.07
C LYS A 251 -16.59 2.68 -6.72
N GLN A 252 -16.60 1.75 -5.76
CA GLN A 252 -17.15 1.98 -4.43
C GLN A 252 -16.32 2.95 -3.61
N TYR A 253 -15.00 2.80 -3.61
CA TYR A 253 -14.12 3.53 -2.70
C TYR A 253 -13.39 4.71 -3.34
N VAL A 254 -12.96 4.57 -4.59
CA VAL A 254 -12.17 5.60 -5.29
C VAL A 254 -13.06 6.47 -6.18
N GLY A 255 -14.06 5.89 -6.79
CA GLY A 255 -15.01 6.59 -7.64
C GLY A 255 -14.78 6.36 -9.14
N ALA A 256 -15.82 6.68 -9.91
CA ALA A 256 -15.87 6.42 -11.35
C ALA A 256 -14.82 7.20 -12.16
N ASP A 257 -14.40 8.37 -11.68
CA ASP A 257 -13.42 9.23 -12.35
C ASP A 257 -11.99 8.69 -12.28
N PHE A 258 -11.74 7.73 -11.39
CA PHE A 258 -10.45 7.10 -11.16
C PHE A 258 -10.41 5.63 -11.62
N MET A 259 -11.39 5.20 -12.41
CA MET A 259 -11.40 3.83 -12.93
C MET A 259 -10.12 3.53 -13.70
N TRP A 260 -9.59 2.35 -13.44
CA TRP A 260 -8.46 1.79 -14.14
C TRP A 260 -8.95 0.82 -15.23
N ASN A 261 -8.47 0.96 -16.45
CA ASN A 261 -8.90 0.15 -17.60
C ASN A 261 -8.01 -1.08 -17.84
N GLY A 262 -7.15 -1.45 -16.88
CA GLY A 262 -6.26 -2.59 -17.00
C GLY A 262 -5.06 -2.37 -17.91
N ASP A 263 -4.79 -1.14 -18.35
CA ASP A 263 -3.60 -0.83 -19.13
C ASP A 263 -2.36 -0.81 -18.22
N TYR A 264 -1.60 -1.89 -18.24
CA TYR A 264 -0.41 -2.12 -17.42
C TYR A 264 0.85 -1.44 -17.96
N SER A 265 0.74 -0.52 -18.91
CA SER A 265 1.86 0.11 -19.60
C SER A 265 2.58 1.17 -18.76
N ALA A 266 2.91 0.89 -17.51
CA ALA A 266 3.79 1.78 -16.76
C ALA A 266 4.88 0.98 -16.06
N SER A 267 6.10 1.29 -16.44
CA SER A 267 7.39 0.91 -15.87
C SER A 267 7.65 -0.60 -15.69
N GLY A 268 8.34 -1.14 -16.67
CA GLY A 268 9.41 -2.13 -16.55
C GLY A 268 9.13 -3.31 -15.62
N THR A 269 8.26 -4.16 -16.04
CA THR A 269 8.44 -5.60 -16.21
C THR A 269 7.17 -6.11 -16.87
N SER A 270 7.21 -6.13 -18.19
CA SER A 270 6.38 -7.01 -18.99
C SER A 270 6.75 -8.44 -18.63
N THR A 271 5.97 -9.09 -17.81
CA THR A 271 5.85 -10.53 -17.90
C THR A 271 4.58 -10.81 -18.69
N ALA A 272 4.83 -11.03 -19.96
CA ALA A 272 4.07 -11.83 -20.89
C ALA A 272 2.66 -12.24 -20.44
N ALA A 273 1.65 -11.53 -20.92
CA ALA A 273 0.39 -12.17 -21.22
C ALA A 273 0.68 -13.28 -22.24
N GLY A 274 0.84 -14.49 -21.77
CA GLY A 274 0.80 -15.70 -22.58
C GLY A 274 -0.61 -15.83 -23.14
N LYS A 275 -0.66 -15.95 -24.45
CA LYS A 275 -1.84 -16.27 -25.25
C LYS A 275 -2.53 -17.53 -24.76
#